data_0678dff4a1e62a8b54b5fe24498541a1
#
_entry.id   0678dff4a1e62a8b54b5fe24498541a1
#
_cell.length_a   1.000
_cell.length_b   1.000
_cell.length_c   1.000
_cell.angle_alpha   90.00
_cell.angle_beta   90.00
_cell.angle_gamma   90.00
#
_symmetry.space_group_name_H-M   'P 1'
#
loop_
_entity.id
_entity.type
_entity.pdbx_description
1 polymer ?
#
loop_
_entity_poly.entity_id
_entity_poly.type
_entity_poly.pdbx_seq_one_letter_code
_entity_poly.pdbx_strand_id
1 'polypeptide(L)'
;MNQDKTPLFDAIIGYATEGIAPFVIPSHKMGKGINKKWKEYAGDKIFTMDICEVQGLDDLHQPSGVIKEAQELAADLWGAKETFFLVNGTSCGIESAICTVVSEGEEIIIPRNAHKSVVYSLINSGVRAQNIQPLRAQLNQPISVHLKEPITLN
;
A
#
# COMPACT_ATOMS: atom_id res chain seq x y z
N MET A 1 14.13 -14.84 -2.79
CA MET A 1 14.21 -14.73 -1.30
C MET A 1 13.39 -15.84 -0.65
N ASN A 2 13.56 -16.13 0.65
CA ASN A 2 12.69 -17.11 1.34
C ASN A 2 11.35 -16.44 1.70
N GLN A 3 10.27 -16.82 1.02
CA GLN A 3 8.92 -16.26 1.17
C GLN A 3 8.15 -16.77 2.41
N ASP A 4 8.73 -17.73 3.16
CA ASP A 4 8.14 -18.19 4.43
C ASP A 4 8.46 -17.24 5.60
N LYS A 5 9.36 -16.27 5.40
CA LYS A 5 9.70 -15.28 6.42
C LYS A 5 8.59 -14.25 6.59
N THR A 6 8.35 -13.84 7.83
CA THR A 6 7.37 -12.82 8.22
C THR A 6 7.99 -11.73 9.12
N PRO A 7 9.04 -11.01 8.65
CA PRO A 7 9.90 -10.21 9.51
C PRO A 7 9.14 -9.15 10.31
N LEU A 8 8.23 -8.42 9.68
CA LEU A 8 7.42 -7.40 10.37
C LEU A 8 6.43 -8.03 11.35
N PHE A 9 5.75 -9.12 10.95
CA PHE A 9 4.83 -9.82 11.82
C PHE A 9 5.53 -10.39 13.05
N ASP A 10 6.68 -11.04 12.86
CA ASP A 10 7.47 -11.64 13.94
C ASP A 10 7.96 -10.57 14.92
N ALA A 11 8.41 -9.41 14.43
CA ALA A 11 8.82 -8.29 15.26
C ALA A 11 7.66 -7.72 16.09
N ILE A 12 6.46 -7.57 15.49
CA ILE A 12 5.26 -7.11 16.21
C ILE A 12 4.88 -8.09 17.32
N ILE A 13 4.87 -9.39 17.05
CA ILE A 13 4.55 -10.41 18.05
C ILE A 13 5.62 -10.45 19.15
N GLY A 14 6.89 -10.32 18.78
CA GLY A 14 8.00 -10.21 19.73
C GLY A 14 7.76 -9.07 20.71
N TYR A 15 7.56 -7.84 20.20
CA TYR A 15 7.27 -6.68 21.04
C TYR A 15 6.03 -6.86 21.92
N ALA A 16 4.95 -7.41 21.36
CA ALA A 16 3.70 -7.63 22.09
C ALA A 16 3.86 -8.60 23.28
N THR A 17 4.85 -9.48 23.25
CA THR A 17 5.12 -10.51 24.28
C THR A 17 6.21 -10.12 25.27
N GLU A 18 6.96 -9.03 25.06
CA GLU A 18 8.03 -8.57 25.94
C GLU A 18 7.57 -8.07 27.33
N GLY A 19 6.26 -7.91 27.52
CA GLY A 19 5.70 -7.44 28.79
C GLY A 19 5.93 -5.95 29.09
N ILE A 20 6.31 -5.16 28.10
CA ILE A 20 6.57 -3.73 28.20
C ILE A 20 5.28 -2.98 28.53
N ALA A 21 5.36 -1.99 29.43
CA ALA A 21 4.26 -1.09 29.70
C ALA A 21 4.11 -0.10 28.52
N PRO A 22 2.99 -0.12 27.76
CA PRO A 22 2.85 0.66 26.54
C PRO A 22 2.52 2.13 26.85
N PHE A 23 3.53 2.99 26.85
CA PHE A 23 3.37 4.46 26.89
C PHE A 23 3.43 5.09 25.50
N VAL A 24 2.87 4.39 24.52
CA VAL A 24 2.88 4.75 23.10
C VAL A 24 1.47 4.88 22.55
N ILE A 25 1.33 5.40 21.35
CA ILE A 25 0.11 5.37 20.56
C ILE A 25 -0.03 3.96 19.94
N PRO A 26 -1.25 3.43 19.82
CA PRO A 26 -2.55 4.02 20.18
C PRO A 26 -2.86 3.97 21.70
N SER A 27 -3.73 4.86 22.14
CA SER A 27 -3.99 5.07 23.58
C SER A 27 -4.76 3.93 24.26
N HIS A 28 -5.24 2.93 23.53
CA HIS A 28 -5.87 1.74 24.12
C HIS A 28 -4.89 0.82 24.87
N LYS A 29 -3.59 1.14 24.84
CA LYS A 29 -2.55 0.46 25.63
C LYS A 29 -2.56 -1.06 25.47
N MET A 30 -2.41 -1.53 24.22
CA MET A 30 -2.45 -2.94 23.88
C MET A 30 -3.74 -3.65 24.35
N GLY A 31 -4.86 -2.94 24.23
CA GLY A 31 -6.19 -3.45 24.59
C GLY A 31 -6.62 -3.25 26.05
N LYS A 32 -5.80 -2.67 26.92
CA LYS A 32 -6.18 -2.43 28.34
C LYS A 32 -7.31 -1.40 28.48
N GLY A 33 -7.40 -0.42 27.57
CA GLY A 33 -8.42 0.62 27.54
C GLY A 33 -9.63 0.34 26.65
N ILE A 34 -9.73 -0.84 26.04
CA ILE A 34 -10.80 -1.20 25.11
C ILE A 34 -12.06 -1.64 25.88
N ASN A 35 -13.24 -1.25 25.36
CA ASN A 35 -14.52 -1.72 25.89
C ASN A 35 -14.58 -3.25 25.89
N LYS A 36 -15.04 -3.83 27.01
CA LYS A 36 -15.07 -5.27 27.23
C LYS A 36 -15.82 -6.03 26.13
N LYS A 37 -17.01 -5.55 25.72
CA LYS A 37 -17.82 -6.17 24.68
C LYS A 37 -17.08 -6.23 23.32
N TRP A 38 -16.34 -5.18 22.99
CA TRP A 38 -15.55 -5.14 21.77
C TRP A 38 -14.37 -6.12 21.84
N LYS A 39 -13.70 -6.14 22.99
CA LYS A 39 -12.57 -7.04 23.24
C LYS A 39 -12.99 -8.51 23.18
N GLU A 40 -14.15 -8.86 23.75
CA GLU A 40 -14.72 -10.19 23.67
C GLU A 40 -15.06 -10.60 22.22
N TYR A 41 -15.52 -9.65 21.40
CA TYR A 41 -15.85 -9.92 20.00
C TYR A 41 -14.60 -10.06 19.09
N ALA A 42 -13.65 -9.14 19.20
CA ALA A 42 -12.47 -9.07 18.35
C ALA A 42 -11.30 -9.97 18.80
N GLY A 43 -11.30 -10.36 20.08
CA GLY A 43 -10.17 -11.04 20.73
C GLY A 43 -9.06 -10.07 21.17
N ASP A 44 -8.25 -10.52 22.12
CA ASP A 44 -7.19 -9.70 22.72
C ASP A 44 -6.04 -9.42 21.77
N LYS A 45 -5.69 -10.39 20.94
CA LYS A 45 -4.48 -10.36 20.11
C LYS A 45 -4.46 -9.21 19.10
N ILE A 46 -5.61 -8.85 18.53
CA ILE A 46 -5.69 -7.76 17.56
C ILE A 46 -5.20 -6.42 18.15
N PHE A 47 -5.53 -6.17 19.41
CA PHE A 47 -5.13 -4.93 20.07
C PHE A 47 -3.66 -4.92 20.51
N THR A 48 -3.05 -6.08 20.69
CA THR A 48 -1.62 -6.16 21.02
C THR A 48 -0.73 -5.95 19.78
N MET A 49 -1.30 -6.11 18.57
CA MET A 49 -0.61 -5.89 17.30
C MET A 49 -0.75 -4.45 16.78
N ASP A 50 -1.64 -3.65 17.36
CA ASP A 50 -1.83 -2.26 16.98
C ASP A 50 -0.85 -1.37 17.77
N ILE A 51 0.30 -1.13 17.14
CA ILE A 51 1.48 -0.49 17.75
C ILE A 51 2.04 0.51 16.75
N CYS A 52 2.51 1.67 17.25
CA CYS A 52 3.24 2.65 16.41
C CYS A 52 4.71 2.27 16.20
N GLU A 53 5.44 3.12 15.51
CA GLU A 53 6.89 3.00 15.34
C GLU A 53 7.60 3.11 16.69
N VAL A 54 7.99 1.98 17.24
CA VAL A 54 8.78 1.88 18.46
C VAL A 54 10.13 1.22 18.13
N GLN A 55 11.07 1.29 19.06
CA GLN A 55 12.36 0.66 18.89
C GLN A 55 12.19 -0.83 18.54
N GLY A 56 12.79 -1.26 17.42
CA GLY A 56 12.73 -2.63 16.91
C GLY A 56 11.63 -2.89 15.86
N LEU A 57 10.67 -1.96 15.66
CA LEU A 57 9.60 -2.11 14.65
C LEU A 57 9.82 -1.33 13.37
N ASP A 58 10.94 -0.59 13.26
CA ASP A 58 11.28 0.19 12.07
C ASP A 58 10.37 1.43 11.86
N ASP A 59 10.62 2.21 10.80
CA ASP A 59 9.86 3.40 10.41
C ASP A 59 9.41 3.26 8.95
N LEU A 60 8.10 3.35 8.70
CA LEU A 60 7.55 3.20 7.36
C LEU A 60 7.98 4.32 6.40
N HIS A 61 8.26 5.53 6.90
CA HIS A 61 8.70 6.66 6.08
C HIS A 61 10.18 6.55 5.69
N GLN A 62 10.98 5.85 6.51
CA GLN A 62 12.39 5.62 6.26
C GLN A 62 12.80 4.19 6.64
N PRO A 63 12.24 3.18 5.95
CA PRO A 63 12.43 1.78 6.33
C PRO A 63 13.88 1.34 6.19
N SER A 64 14.43 0.77 7.24
CA SER A 64 15.82 0.29 7.30
C SER A 64 15.97 -1.06 8.00
N GLY A 65 14.89 -1.56 8.59
CA GLY A 65 14.84 -2.80 9.38
C GLY A 65 13.76 -3.77 8.88
N VAL A 66 12.88 -4.19 9.76
CA VAL A 66 11.88 -5.25 9.50
C VAL A 66 10.82 -4.86 8.48
N ILE A 67 10.46 -3.57 8.37
CA ILE A 67 9.57 -3.08 7.31
C ILE A 67 10.29 -3.17 5.96
N LYS A 68 11.55 -2.75 5.89
CA LYS A 68 12.35 -2.87 4.67
C LYS A 68 12.47 -4.31 4.22
N GLU A 69 12.79 -5.24 5.12
CA GLU A 69 12.88 -6.67 4.79
C GLU A 69 11.55 -7.20 4.26
N ALA A 70 10.42 -6.80 4.84
CA ALA A 70 9.09 -7.16 4.35
C ALA A 70 8.80 -6.58 2.96
N GLN A 71 9.18 -5.33 2.69
CA GLN A 71 9.06 -4.71 1.36
C GLN A 71 9.92 -5.42 0.31
N GLU A 72 11.14 -5.81 0.66
CA GLU A 72 12.04 -6.56 -0.23
C GLU A 72 11.49 -7.96 -0.55
N LEU A 73 10.91 -8.65 0.43
CA LEU A 73 10.22 -9.93 0.20
C LEU A 73 9.03 -9.76 -0.75
N ALA A 74 8.22 -8.73 -0.56
CA ALA A 74 7.11 -8.43 -1.46
C ALA A 74 7.60 -8.07 -2.88
N ALA A 75 8.67 -7.29 -3.01
CA ALA A 75 9.28 -6.97 -4.30
C ALA A 75 9.76 -8.23 -5.03
N ASP A 76 10.45 -9.13 -4.32
CA ASP A 76 10.92 -10.42 -4.86
C ASP A 76 9.73 -11.29 -5.34
N LEU A 77 8.66 -11.38 -4.55
CA LEU A 77 7.46 -12.15 -4.88
C LEU A 77 6.79 -11.66 -6.18
N TRP A 78 6.71 -10.35 -6.37
CA TRP A 78 6.04 -9.73 -7.51
C TRP A 78 7.00 -9.46 -8.69
N GLY A 79 8.29 -9.73 -8.54
CA GLY A 79 9.32 -9.45 -9.56
C GLY A 79 9.50 -7.93 -9.78
N ALA A 80 9.21 -7.12 -8.77
CA ALA A 80 9.38 -5.68 -8.80
C ALA A 80 10.79 -5.30 -8.29
N LYS A 81 11.26 -4.11 -8.69
CA LYS A 81 12.51 -3.56 -8.15
C LYS A 81 12.35 -3.14 -6.69
N GLU A 82 11.22 -2.53 -6.38
CA GLU A 82 10.88 -2.00 -5.05
C GLU A 82 9.37 -2.16 -4.80
N THR A 83 8.99 -2.21 -3.53
CA THR A 83 7.59 -2.24 -3.08
C THR A 83 7.41 -1.23 -1.96
N PHE A 84 6.30 -0.50 -1.99
CA PHE A 84 5.92 0.48 -0.97
C PHE A 84 4.61 0.05 -0.31
N PHE A 85 4.60 -0.04 1.00
CA PHE A 85 3.38 -0.31 1.75
C PHE A 85 2.55 0.96 1.91
N LEU A 86 1.26 0.87 1.56
CA LEU A 86 0.35 2.01 1.59
C LEU A 86 -0.48 2.01 2.87
N VAL A 87 -0.53 3.14 3.57
CA VAL A 87 -1.33 3.31 4.80
C VAL A 87 -2.60 4.16 4.60
N ASN A 88 -2.71 4.85 3.45
CA ASN A 88 -3.88 5.66 3.08
C ASN A 88 -4.75 5.01 1.98
N GLY A 89 -4.71 3.68 1.88
CA GLY A 89 -5.46 2.91 0.92
C GLY A 89 -4.95 3.00 -0.51
N THR A 90 -5.51 2.17 -1.38
CA THR A 90 -5.12 2.05 -2.80
C THR A 90 -5.28 3.37 -3.58
N SER A 91 -6.22 4.23 -3.21
CA SER A 91 -6.41 5.53 -3.86
C SER A 91 -5.15 6.40 -3.74
N CYS A 92 -4.53 6.46 -2.56
CA CYS A 92 -3.26 7.17 -2.36
C CYS A 92 -2.15 6.61 -3.27
N GLY A 93 -2.05 5.29 -3.38
CA GLY A 93 -1.07 4.64 -4.25
C GLY A 93 -1.28 4.98 -5.74
N ILE A 94 -2.52 4.98 -6.21
CA ILE A 94 -2.86 5.38 -7.58
C ILE A 94 -2.49 6.85 -7.82
N GLU A 95 -2.86 7.73 -6.90
CA GLU A 95 -2.55 9.16 -6.99
C GLU A 95 -1.04 9.40 -6.99
N SER A 96 -0.31 8.79 -6.09
CA SER A 96 1.14 8.88 -6.03
C SER A 96 1.81 8.37 -7.31
N ALA A 97 1.37 7.23 -7.83
CA ALA A 97 1.93 6.65 -9.05
C ALA A 97 1.72 7.58 -10.26
N ILE A 98 0.51 8.11 -10.43
CA ILE A 98 0.21 9.03 -11.54
C ILE A 98 1.01 10.32 -11.40
N CYS A 99 0.95 10.98 -10.25
CA CYS A 99 1.67 12.25 -10.02
C CYS A 99 3.21 12.12 -10.09
N THR A 100 3.75 10.89 -9.97
CA THR A 100 5.18 10.65 -10.13
C THR A 100 5.62 10.55 -11.59
N VAL A 101 4.76 10.05 -12.46
CA VAL A 101 5.12 9.74 -13.86
C VAL A 101 4.63 10.76 -14.88
N VAL A 102 3.76 11.70 -14.47
CA VAL A 102 3.23 12.75 -15.35
C VAL A 102 3.34 14.13 -14.70
N SER A 103 3.59 15.13 -15.54
CA SER A 103 3.71 16.53 -15.15
C SER A 103 2.57 17.38 -15.74
N GLU A 104 2.40 18.60 -15.24
CA GLU A 104 1.42 19.55 -15.75
C GLU A 104 1.57 19.76 -17.27
N GLY A 105 0.47 19.66 -17.99
CA GLY A 105 0.41 19.83 -19.43
C GLY A 105 0.76 18.60 -20.26
N GLU A 106 1.31 17.55 -19.66
CA GLU A 106 1.53 16.26 -20.34
C GLU A 106 0.22 15.52 -20.58
N GLU A 107 0.30 14.40 -21.30
CA GLU A 107 -0.88 13.59 -21.63
C GLU A 107 -0.74 12.17 -21.08
N ILE A 108 -1.85 11.64 -20.57
CA ILE A 108 -1.97 10.26 -20.09
C ILE A 108 -3.17 9.57 -20.71
N ILE A 109 -3.01 8.33 -21.09
CA ILE A 109 -4.10 7.50 -21.62
C ILE A 109 -4.76 6.77 -20.45
N ILE A 110 -6.06 6.96 -20.27
CA ILE A 110 -6.85 6.31 -19.22
C ILE A 110 -8.11 5.65 -19.80
N PRO A 111 -8.55 4.51 -19.23
CA PRO A 111 -9.83 3.93 -19.59
C PRO A 111 -10.97 4.78 -19.05
N ARG A 112 -12.06 4.90 -19.83
CA ARG A 112 -13.22 5.72 -19.45
C ARG A 112 -13.91 5.26 -18.15
N ASN A 113 -13.76 3.99 -17.78
CA ASN A 113 -14.28 3.41 -16.55
C ASN A 113 -13.25 3.37 -15.41
N ALA A 114 -12.22 4.23 -15.46
CA ALA A 114 -11.23 4.34 -14.40
C ALA A 114 -11.87 4.70 -13.06
N HIS A 115 -11.26 4.23 -11.98
CA HIS A 115 -11.68 4.60 -10.63
C HIS A 115 -11.50 6.10 -10.38
N LYS A 116 -12.34 6.68 -9.53
CA LYS A 116 -12.32 8.12 -9.19
C LYS A 116 -10.96 8.66 -8.73
N SER A 117 -10.12 7.84 -8.10
CA SER A 117 -8.76 8.24 -7.71
C SER A 117 -7.89 8.63 -8.91
N VAL A 118 -8.06 7.99 -10.07
CA VAL A 118 -7.40 8.39 -11.30
C VAL A 118 -7.85 9.80 -11.72
N VAL A 119 -9.15 10.08 -11.65
CA VAL A 119 -9.69 11.42 -11.98
C VAL A 119 -9.15 12.49 -11.04
N TYR A 120 -9.05 12.18 -9.74
CA TYR A 120 -8.45 13.10 -8.76
C TYR A 120 -6.96 13.34 -9.04
N SER A 121 -6.24 12.31 -9.46
CA SER A 121 -4.84 12.46 -9.86
C SER A 121 -4.68 13.39 -11.05
N LEU A 122 -5.57 13.33 -12.05
CA LEU A 122 -5.55 14.25 -13.20
C LEU A 122 -5.76 15.70 -12.78
N ILE A 123 -6.69 15.94 -11.85
CA ILE A 123 -6.94 17.28 -11.32
C ILE A 123 -5.72 17.81 -10.57
N ASN A 124 -5.13 16.97 -9.71
CA ASN A 124 -4.00 17.36 -8.87
C ASN A 124 -2.72 17.59 -9.68
N SER A 125 -2.49 16.82 -10.73
CA SER A 125 -1.28 16.90 -11.57
C SER A 125 -1.39 17.89 -12.73
N GLY A 126 -2.59 18.38 -13.07
CA GLY A 126 -2.80 19.25 -14.24
C GLY A 126 -2.56 18.56 -15.59
N VAL A 127 -2.51 17.24 -15.61
CA VAL A 127 -2.28 16.44 -16.82
C VAL A 127 -3.55 16.32 -17.67
N ARG A 128 -3.39 16.17 -18.98
CA ARG A 128 -4.49 16.00 -19.93
C ARG A 128 -4.81 14.51 -20.13
N ALA A 129 -6.06 14.15 -19.96
CA ALA A 129 -6.50 12.78 -20.17
C ALA A 129 -6.93 12.52 -21.61
N GLN A 130 -6.34 11.51 -22.24
CA GLN A 130 -6.85 10.87 -23.44
C GLN A 130 -7.69 9.65 -23.05
N ASN A 131 -9.01 9.76 -23.21
CA ASN A 131 -9.92 8.69 -22.84
C ASN A 131 -9.99 7.62 -23.93
N ILE A 132 -9.68 6.37 -23.58
CA ILE A 132 -9.98 5.22 -24.42
C ILE A 132 -11.24 4.53 -23.92
N GLN A 133 -12.14 4.18 -24.84
CA GLN A 133 -13.25 3.30 -24.48
C GLN A 133 -12.68 1.89 -24.28
N PRO A 134 -12.96 1.23 -23.14
CA PRO A 134 -12.65 -0.19 -23.04
C PRO A 134 -13.44 -0.89 -24.13
N LEU A 135 -12.74 -1.60 -25.02
CA LEU A 135 -13.41 -2.53 -25.91
C LEU A 135 -14.22 -3.46 -25.03
N ARG A 136 -15.54 -3.48 -25.20
CA ARG A 136 -16.37 -4.50 -24.57
C ARG A 136 -15.77 -5.83 -25.02
N ALA A 137 -15.11 -6.51 -24.10
CA ALA A 137 -14.65 -7.85 -24.37
C ALA A 137 -15.87 -8.67 -24.77
N GLN A 138 -15.99 -9.01 -26.02
CA GLN A 138 -16.85 -10.11 -26.41
C GLN A 138 -16.33 -11.28 -25.58
N LEU A 139 -17.20 -11.79 -24.71
CA LEU A 139 -16.94 -12.89 -23.79
C LEU A 139 -16.02 -13.91 -24.50
N ASN A 140 -14.80 -14.11 -23.94
CA ASN A 140 -13.78 -15.10 -24.32
C ASN A 140 -12.61 -14.64 -25.25
N GLN A 141 -12.32 -13.35 -25.43
CA GLN A 141 -11.05 -12.96 -26.03
C GLN A 141 -10.19 -12.14 -25.07
N PRO A 142 -8.85 -12.39 -25.02
CA PRO A 142 -7.95 -11.59 -24.22
C PRO A 142 -7.98 -10.13 -24.69
N ILE A 143 -7.99 -9.19 -23.75
CA ILE A 143 -7.95 -7.75 -24.03
C ILE A 143 -6.59 -7.44 -24.65
N SER A 144 -6.54 -7.19 -25.95
CA SER A 144 -5.35 -6.65 -26.60
C SER A 144 -5.44 -5.13 -26.60
N VAL A 145 -4.57 -4.47 -25.85
CA VAL A 145 -4.37 -3.02 -25.94
C VAL A 145 -3.36 -2.79 -27.07
N HIS A 146 -3.82 -2.27 -28.19
CA HIS A 146 -2.93 -1.79 -29.25
C HIS A 146 -2.44 -0.40 -28.88
N LEU A 147 -1.27 -0.30 -28.30
CA LEU A 147 -0.52 0.95 -28.22
C LEU A 147 0.02 1.25 -29.61
N LYS A 148 -0.27 2.42 -30.14
CA LYS A 148 0.18 2.81 -31.49
C LYS A 148 1.70 3.01 -31.56
N GLU A 149 2.38 3.23 -30.44
CA GLU A 149 3.85 3.26 -30.34
C GLU A 149 4.31 2.91 -28.92
N PRO A 150 5.49 2.29 -28.74
CA PRO A 150 6.03 2.03 -27.41
C PRO A 150 6.46 3.36 -26.76
N ILE A 151 6.04 3.56 -25.53
CA ILE A 151 6.53 4.66 -24.69
C ILE A 151 7.99 4.35 -24.37
N THR A 152 8.91 5.08 -25.01
CA THR A 152 10.33 5.05 -24.64
C THR A 152 10.50 6.01 -23.45
N LEU A 153 10.74 5.43 -22.30
CA LEU A 153 11.20 6.19 -21.13
C LEU A 153 12.69 6.52 -21.37
N ASN A 154 12.99 7.79 -21.55
CA ASN A 154 14.36 8.31 -21.49
C ASN A 154 14.80 8.49 -20.05
#